data_9d14f586584f5be7f4d192c5e7058c37
#
_entry.id   9d14f586584f5be7f4d192c5e7058c37
#
_cell.length_a   1.000
_cell.length_b   1.000
_cell.length_c   1.000
_cell.angle_alpha   90.00
_cell.angle_beta   90.00
_cell.angle_gamma   90.00
#
_symmetry.space_group_name_H-M   'P 1'
#
loop_
_entity.id
_entity.type
_entity.pdbx_description
1 polymer ?
#
loop_
_entity_poly.entity_id
_entity_poly.type
_entity_poly.pdbx_seq_one_letter_code
_entity_poly.pdbx_strand_id
1 'polypeptide(L)'
;MKESQYKETVARALTYYEKASILLTDEEKAAIEVADFGLGRLEETGLELLTYVNNHRYCAKEMVLFPYQTCPEHLHPQRADGAEGKMETFRCRYGSVDLYVEGEKNCEDLPPKGVYTVFHKISLAPGMQYTIEPGTKHWFRGGAEGAVISEFSSNSEDESDVFSDPAIRRIPEIEEEV
;
A
#
# COMPACT_ATOMS: atom_id res chain seq x y z
N MET A 1 -2.37 -7.91 14.96
CA MET A 1 -1.10 -8.71 14.93
C MET A 1 -0.40 -8.60 16.27
N LYS A 2 0.54 -9.51 16.59
CA LYS A 2 1.35 -9.44 17.80
C LYS A 2 2.41 -8.34 17.71
N GLU A 3 2.78 -7.77 18.86
CA GLU A 3 3.81 -6.71 18.93
C GLU A 3 5.18 -7.19 18.41
N SER A 4 5.57 -8.43 18.69
CA SER A 4 6.80 -9.05 18.18
C SER A 4 6.82 -9.09 16.65
N GLN A 5 5.71 -9.52 16.04
CA GLN A 5 5.55 -9.54 14.57
C GLN A 5 5.63 -8.13 13.96
N TYR A 6 4.98 -7.14 14.59
CA TYR A 6 5.09 -5.74 14.16
C TYR A 6 6.54 -5.27 14.15
N LYS A 7 7.30 -5.49 15.25
CA LYS A 7 8.70 -5.08 15.36
C LYS A 7 9.59 -5.77 14.31
N GLU A 8 9.41 -7.04 14.06
CA GLU A 8 10.16 -7.80 13.04
C GLU A 8 9.85 -7.27 11.64
N THR A 9 8.57 -6.97 11.38
CA THR A 9 8.11 -6.43 10.09
C THR A 9 8.69 -5.03 9.85
N VAL A 10 8.66 -4.14 10.84
CA VAL A 10 9.29 -2.81 10.75
C VAL A 10 10.80 -2.95 10.49
N ALA A 11 11.49 -3.80 11.24
CA ALA A 11 12.92 -4.02 11.03
C ALA A 11 13.23 -4.50 9.60
N ARG A 12 12.40 -5.38 9.05
CA ARG A 12 12.51 -5.83 7.66
C ARG A 12 12.22 -4.69 6.67
N ALA A 13 11.18 -3.89 6.88
CA ALA A 13 10.84 -2.76 6.02
C ALA A 13 11.98 -1.73 5.96
N LEU A 14 12.67 -1.47 7.07
CA LEU A 14 13.83 -0.58 7.10
C LEU A 14 14.93 -1.02 6.12
N THR A 15 15.16 -2.32 5.93
CA THR A 15 16.12 -2.81 4.94
C THR A 15 15.72 -2.48 3.50
N TYR A 16 14.44 -2.34 3.22
CA TYR A 16 13.92 -1.92 1.90
C TYR A 16 14.12 -0.43 1.66
N TYR A 17 13.91 0.42 2.67
CA TYR A 17 14.23 1.84 2.56
C TYR A 17 15.73 2.06 2.30
N GLU A 18 16.61 1.31 2.96
CA GLU A 18 18.04 1.33 2.70
C GLU A 18 18.38 0.95 1.25
N LYS A 19 17.79 -0.15 0.72
CA LYS A 19 17.96 -0.57 -0.68
C LYS A 19 17.49 0.49 -1.68
N ALA A 20 16.43 1.22 -1.33
CA ALA A 20 15.92 2.33 -2.13
C ALA A 20 16.72 3.64 -1.96
N SER A 21 17.75 3.65 -1.08
CA SER A 21 18.52 4.84 -0.69
C SER A 21 17.66 5.95 -0.11
N ILE A 22 16.62 5.58 0.65
CA ILE A 22 15.74 6.49 1.37
C ILE A 22 16.23 6.58 2.82
N LEU A 23 16.63 7.77 3.24
CA LEU A 23 17.08 8.03 4.60
C LEU A 23 15.88 8.40 5.47
N LEU A 24 15.76 7.76 6.62
CA LEU A 24 14.70 8.02 7.60
C LEU A 24 15.31 8.53 8.90
N THR A 25 14.65 9.51 9.51
CA THR A 25 14.95 9.93 10.89
C THR A 25 14.49 8.85 11.89
N ASP A 26 14.91 8.96 13.14
CA ASP A 26 14.49 8.00 14.16
C ASP A 26 13.00 8.13 14.50
N GLU A 27 12.44 9.34 14.39
CA GLU A 27 11.00 9.59 14.51
C GLU A 27 10.21 8.91 13.38
N GLU A 28 10.70 9.00 12.14
CA GLU A 28 10.07 8.35 10.99
C GLU A 28 10.14 6.83 11.10
N LYS A 29 11.26 6.26 11.52
CA LYS A 29 11.38 4.81 11.75
C LYS A 29 10.38 4.31 12.79
N ALA A 30 10.15 5.10 13.85
CA ALA A 30 9.17 4.79 14.89
C ALA A 30 7.71 4.96 14.45
N ALA A 31 7.48 5.70 13.35
CA ALA A 31 6.16 5.99 12.81
C ALA A 31 5.73 5.05 11.66
N ILE A 32 6.55 4.03 11.33
CA ILE A 32 6.18 3.07 10.29
C ILE A 32 4.94 2.29 10.72
N GLU A 33 3.92 2.34 9.89
CA GLU A 33 2.69 1.54 10.05
C GLU A 33 2.85 0.20 9.32
N VAL A 34 2.29 -0.85 9.89
CA VAL A 34 2.15 -2.17 9.28
C VAL A 34 0.67 -2.49 9.16
N ALA A 35 0.13 -2.43 7.95
CA ALA A 35 -1.26 -2.78 7.67
C ALA A 35 -1.35 -4.28 7.33
N ASP A 36 -1.84 -5.09 8.26
CA ASP A 36 -2.09 -6.53 8.06
C ASP A 36 -3.53 -6.82 7.60
N PHE A 37 -4.32 -5.77 7.44
CA PHE A 37 -5.71 -5.81 6.99
C PHE A 37 -6.62 -6.73 7.84
N GLY A 38 -6.19 -7.13 9.04
CA GLY A 38 -6.92 -8.01 9.94
C GLY A 38 -7.06 -9.46 9.45
N LEU A 39 -6.28 -9.86 8.44
CA LEU A 39 -6.42 -11.16 7.76
C LEU A 39 -5.52 -12.26 8.33
N GLY A 40 -4.56 -11.92 9.20
CA GLY A 40 -3.63 -12.87 9.81
C GLY A 40 -2.67 -13.56 8.82
N ARG A 41 -2.41 -12.95 7.67
CA ARG A 41 -1.52 -13.46 6.61
C ARG A 41 -0.67 -12.37 6.00
N LEU A 42 0.04 -11.63 6.83
CA LEU A 42 0.81 -10.45 6.47
C LEU A 42 1.79 -10.69 5.30
N GLU A 43 2.44 -11.84 5.24
CA GLU A 43 3.38 -12.17 4.15
C GLU A 43 2.72 -12.25 2.76
N GLU A 44 1.42 -12.53 2.71
CA GLU A 44 0.66 -12.61 1.47
C GLU A 44 -0.11 -11.31 1.19
N THR A 45 -0.73 -10.76 2.23
CA THR A 45 -1.58 -9.57 2.16
C THR A 45 -1.19 -8.61 3.28
N GLY A 46 -0.58 -7.51 2.90
CA GLY A 46 -0.06 -6.51 3.82
C GLY A 46 0.53 -5.32 3.10
N LEU A 47 0.90 -4.31 3.86
CA LEU A 47 1.58 -3.10 3.39
C LEU A 47 2.29 -2.44 4.56
N GLU A 48 3.56 -2.09 4.38
CA GLU A 48 4.33 -1.29 5.32
C GLU A 48 4.43 0.12 4.78
N LEU A 49 4.07 1.12 5.57
CA LEU A 49 4.03 2.48 5.08
C LEU A 49 4.50 3.52 6.10
N LEU A 50 5.07 4.59 5.58
CA LEU A 50 5.47 5.77 6.31
C LEU A 50 4.81 6.99 5.69
N THR A 51 4.06 7.76 6.47
CA THR A 51 3.49 9.02 6.03
C THR A 51 4.40 10.17 6.45
N TYR A 52 5.01 10.86 5.48
CA TYR A 52 5.82 12.05 5.73
C TYR A 52 4.98 13.26 6.06
N VAL A 53 3.89 13.40 5.33
CA VAL A 53 2.95 14.52 5.46
C VAL A 53 1.58 14.11 4.96
N ASN A 54 0.55 14.53 5.68
CA ASN A 54 -0.83 14.45 5.23
C ASN A 54 -1.57 15.67 5.77
N ASN A 55 -2.02 16.53 4.87
CA ASN A 55 -2.75 17.74 5.21
C ASN A 55 -3.89 17.97 4.22
N HIS A 56 -4.66 19.05 4.40
CA HIS A 56 -5.82 19.37 3.56
C HIS A 56 -5.53 19.55 2.05
N ARG A 57 -4.27 19.62 1.65
CA ARG A 57 -3.87 19.86 0.25
C ARG A 57 -3.24 18.63 -0.40
N TYR A 58 -2.36 17.94 0.31
CA TYR A 58 -1.60 16.82 -0.25
C TYR A 58 -1.15 15.84 0.83
N CYS A 59 -0.80 14.66 0.36
CA CYS A 59 -0.17 13.62 1.15
C CYS A 59 1.06 13.08 0.42
N ALA A 60 2.08 12.69 1.19
CA ALA A 60 3.24 11.99 0.67
C ALA A 60 3.61 10.84 1.61
N LYS A 61 3.75 9.65 1.02
CA LYS A 61 4.07 8.41 1.75
C LYS A 61 5.19 7.66 1.03
N GLU A 62 5.89 6.83 1.79
CA GLU A 62 6.67 5.73 1.24
C GLU A 62 6.01 4.42 1.65
N MET A 63 5.92 3.50 0.71
CA MET A 63 5.32 2.18 0.90
C MET A 63 6.33 1.09 0.59
N VAL A 64 6.34 0.04 1.39
CA VAL A 64 7.10 -1.18 1.15
C VAL A 64 6.12 -2.33 0.94
N LEU A 65 6.43 -3.17 -0.04
CA LEU A 65 5.83 -4.49 -0.22
C LEU A 65 6.95 -5.52 -0.19
N PHE A 66 6.77 -6.56 0.59
CA PHE A 66 7.67 -7.72 0.54
C PHE A 66 7.46 -8.54 -0.73
N PRO A 67 8.33 -9.53 -1.03
CA PRO A 67 8.17 -10.34 -2.23
C PRO A 67 6.77 -10.93 -2.35
N TYR A 68 6.07 -10.58 -3.43
CA TYR A 68 4.69 -10.99 -3.75
C TYR A 68 3.61 -10.58 -2.73
N GLN A 69 3.95 -9.78 -1.73
CA GLN A 69 2.96 -9.21 -0.80
C GLN A 69 2.03 -8.26 -1.56
N THR A 70 0.75 -8.29 -1.21
CA THR A 70 -0.31 -7.58 -1.93
C THR A 70 -1.04 -6.62 -1.01
N CYS A 71 -1.15 -5.36 -1.43
CA CYS A 71 -2.17 -4.46 -0.90
C CYS A 71 -3.50 -4.78 -1.59
N PRO A 72 -4.56 -5.13 -0.83
CA PRO A 72 -5.79 -5.66 -1.38
C PRO A 72 -6.61 -4.61 -2.14
N GLU A 73 -7.54 -5.09 -2.96
CA GLU A 73 -8.36 -4.24 -3.82
C GLU A 73 -9.24 -3.30 -3.01
N HIS A 74 -9.11 -2.01 -3.32
CA HIS A 74 -9.87 -0.93 -2.72
C HIS A 74 -10.07 0.23 -3.70
N LEU A 75 -10.88 1.18 -3.30
CA LEU A 75 -11.03 2.47 -3.94
C LEU A 75 -11.10 3.59 -2.88
N HIS A 76 -10.70 4.77 -3.28
CA HIS A 76 -10.85 5.98 -2.48
C HIS A 76 -12.15 6.68 -2.87
N PRO A 77 -13.21 6.61 -2.02
CA PRO A 77 -14.53 7.11 -2.37
C PRO A 77 -14.57 8.64 -2.42
N GLN A 78 -15.60 9.18 -3.06
CA GLN A 78 -15.94 10.59 -2.91
C GLN A 78 -16.15 10.92 -1.42
N ARG A 79 -15.67 12.07 -1.00
CA ARG A 79 -15.74 12.52 0.39
C ARG A 79 -17.15 12.91 0.80
N ALA A 80 -17.40 12.92 2.10
CA ALA A 80 -18.66 13.31 2.67
C ALA A 80 -19.05 14.78 2.38
N ASP A 81 -18.07 15.65 2.18
CA ASP A 81 -18.26 17.06 1.79
C ASP A 81 -18.52 17.27 0.29
N GLY A 82 -18.54 16.18 -0.51
CA GLY A 82 -18.74 16.20 -1.94
C GLY A 82 -17.45 16.42 -2.76
N ALA A 83 -16.31 16.58 -2.14
CA ALA A 83 -15.02 16.61 -2.83
C ALA A 83 -14.71 15.26 -3.47
N GLU A 84 -13.92 15.28 -4.55
CA GLU A 84 -13.44 14.05 -5.19
C GLU A 84 -12.66 13.19 -4.21
N GLY A 85 -12.66 11.88 -4.43
CA GLY A 85 -11.81 10.94 -3.71
C GLY A 85 -10.33 11.24 -3.93
N LYS A 86 -9.48 10.50 -3.23
CA LYS A 86 -8.03 10.63 -3.34
C LYS A 86 -7.57 10.33 -4.77
N MET A 87 -6.82 11.23 -5.37
CA MET A 87 -5.97 10.99 -6.53
C MET A 87 -4.57 10.70 -6.04
N GLU A 88 -3.91 9.67 -6.57
CA GLU A 88 -2.58 9.29 -6.13
C GLU A 88 -1.67 8.88 -7.30
N THR A 89 -0.38 9.18 -7.15
CA THR A 89 0.66 8.76 -8.10
C THR A 89 1.65 7.85 -7.39
N PHE A 90 1.79 6.64 -7.89
CA PHE A 90 2.83 5.69 -7.47
C PHE A 90 4.07 5.86 -8.32
N ARG A 91 5.22 5.99 -7.68
CA ARG A 91 6.53 5.95 -8.32
C ARG A 91 7.37 4.83 -7.72
N CYS A 92 7.72 3.83 -8.53
CA CYS A 92 8.59 2.75 -8.08
C CYS A 92 10.01 3.29 -7.81
N ARG A 93 10.57 2.95 -6.64
CA ARG A 93 11.91 3.35 -6.21
C ARG A 93 12.88 2.18 -6.17
N TYR A 94 12.40 0.99 -5.80
CA TYR A 94 13.18 -0.24 -5.71
C TYR A 94 12.31 -1.44 -6.06
N GLY A 95 12.95 -2.51 -6.58
CA GLY A 95 12.26 -3.74 -6.96
C GLY A 95 11.32 -3.54 -8.13
N SER A 96 10.10 -4.04 -8.01
CA SER A 96 9.04 -3.79 -8.99
C SER A 96 7.67 -3.91 -8.32
N VAL A 97 6.68 -3.22 -8.86
CA VAL A 97 5.29 -3.34 -8.43
C VAL A 97 4.39 -3.54 -9.63
N ASP A 98 3.51 -4.51 -9.55
CA ASP A 98 2.40 -4.72 -10.46
C ASP A 98 1.16 -4.05 -9.86
N LEU A 99 0.68 -2.99 -10.51
CA LEU A 99 -0.54 -2.27 -10.18
C LEU A 99 -1.66 -2.77 -11.08
N TYR A 100 -2.82 -3.07 -10.51
CA TYR A 100 -4.01 -3.53 -11.24
C TYR A 100 -5.12 -2.51 -11.01
N VAL A 101 -5.68 -2.01 -12.09
CA VAL A 101 -6.71 -0.96 -12.08
C VAL A 101 -7.92 -1.37 -12.90
N GLU A 102 -8.97 -0.56 -12.86
CA GLU A 102 -10.10 -0.69 -13.79
C GLU A 102 -9.63 -0.55 -15.24
N GLY A 103 -10.21 -1.34 -16.13
CA GLY A 103 -9.88 -1.36 -17.54
C GLY A 103 -10.05 -2.74 -18.17
N GLU A 104 -9.73 -2.85 -19.46
CA GLU A 104 -9.74 -4.14 -20.14
C GLU A 104 -8.68 -5.07 -19.56
N LYS A 105 -9.08 -6.28 -19.16
CA LYS A 105 -8.16 -7.29 -18.63
C LYS A 105 -7.04 -7.58 -19.65
N ASN A 106 -5.80 -7.44 -19.22
CA ASN A 106 -4.62 -7.64 -20.06
C ASN A 106 -3.60 -8.63 -19.48
N CYS A 107 -3.94 -9.35 -18.40
CA CYS A 107 -3.07 -10.35 -17.78
C CYS A 107 -3.87 -11.56 -17.28
N GLU A 108 -3.16 -12.68 -17.04
CA GLU A 108 -3.72 -13.90 -16.45
C GLU A 108 -3.20 -14.13 -15.02
N ASP A 109 -2.75 -13.07 -14.35
CA ASP A 109 -2.25 -13.16 -13.00
C ASP A 109 -3.34 -13.62 -12.04
N LEU A 110 -2.96 -14.48 -11.11
CA LEU A 110 -3.83 -14.93 -10.05
C LEU A 110 -3.59 -14.07 -8.80
N PRO A 111 -4.62 -13.40 -8.29
CA PRO A 111 -4.52 -12.67 -7.04
C PRO A 111 -4.34 -13.62 -5.86
N PRO A 112 -3.87 -13.13 -4.69
CA PRO A 112 -3.92 -13.92 -3.48
C PRO A 112 -5.36 -14.20 -3.05
N LYS A 113 -5.53 -14.96 -1.97
CA LYS A 113 -6.86 -15.19 -1.39
C LYS A 113 -7.55 -13.87 -1.04
N GLY A 114 -8.80 -13.70 -1.46
CA GLY A 114 -9.60 -12.48 -1.25
C GLY A 114 -10.54 -12.18 -2.40
N VAL A 115 -11.08 -10.97 -2.43
CA VAL A 115 -11.97 -10.51 -3.49
C VAL A 115 -11.25 -9.47 -4.35
N TYR A 116 -11.08 -9.80 -5.64
CA TYR A 116 -10.43 -8.95 -6.64
C TYR A 116 -11.27 -8.94 -7.91
N THR A 117 -11.53 -7.78 -8.45
CA THR A 117 -12.45 -7.60 -9.59
C THR A 117 -11.81 -6.87 -10.77
N VAL A 118 -10.65 -6.22 -10.59
CA VAL A 118 -9.94 -5.48 -11.64
C VAL A 118 -8.62 -6.12 -12.00
N PHE A 119 -8.31 -6.23 -13.31
CA PHE A 119 -7.16 -6.96 -13.85
C PHE A 119 -6.50 -6.28 -15.05
N HIS A 120 -6.62 -4.95 -15.16
CA HIS A 120 -5.78 -4.18 -16.07
C HIS A 120 -4.46 -3.88 -15.40
N LYS A 121 -3.43 -4.63 -15.77
CA LYS A 121 -2.11 -4.60 -15.12
C LYS A 121 -1.21 -3.54 -15.73
N ILE A 122 -0.53 -2.81 -14.85
CA ILE A 122 0.51 -1.84 -15.13
C ILE A 122 1.72 -2.21 -14.29
N SER A 123 2.82 -2.62 -14.93
CA SER A 123 4.06 -2.98 -14.23
C SER A 123 4.97 -1.77 -14.14
N LEU A 124 5.42 -1.45 -12.93
CA LEU A 124 6.32 -0.33 -12.65
C LEU A 124 7.68 -0.86 -12.18
N ALA A 125 8.72 -0.50 -12.91
CA ALA A 125 10.12 -0.64 -12.52
C ALA A 125 10.67 0.67 -11.92
N PRO A 126 11.84 0.68 -11.28
CA PRO A 126 12.41 1.88 -10.69
C PRO A 126 12.47 3.06 -11.67
N GLY A 127 11.93 4.21 -11.23
CA GLY A 127 11.80 5.42 -12.04
C GLY A 127 10.48 5.52 -12.82
N MET A 128 9.74 4.43 -13.01
CA MET A 128 8.40 4.47 -13.62
C MET A 128 7.34 4.90 -12.60
N GLN A 129 6.28 5.51 -13.10
CA GLN A 129 5.16 5.98 -12.28
C GLN A 129 3.83 5.85 -13.01
N TYR A 130 2.75 5.80 -12.25
CA TYR A 130 1.37 5.81 -12.73
C TYR A 130 0.48 6.61 -11.80
N THR A 131 -0.44 7.38 -12.35
CA THR A 131 -1.44 8.13 -11.57
C THR A 131 -2.77 7.40 -11.62
N ILE A 132 -3.34 7.17 -10.45
CA ILE A 132 -4.65 6.56 -10.23
C ILE A 132 -5.63 7.70 -9.98
N GLU A 133 -6.65 7.81 -10.83
CA GLU A 133 -7.68 8.84 -10.73
C GLU A 133 -8.65 8.55 -9.56
N PRO A 134 -9.30 9.59 -9.00
CA PRO A 134 -10.28 9.41 -7.92
C PRO A 134 -11.34 8.36 -8.22
N GLY A 135 -11.72 7.57 -7.24
CA GLY A 135 -12.77 6.55 -7.36
C GLY A 135 -12.39 5.32 -8.18
N THR A 136 -11.14 5.24 -8.65
CA THR A 136 -10.66 4.08 -9.42
C THR A 136 -10.35 2.92 -8.48
N LYS A 137 -11.00 1.78 -8.71
CA LYS A 137 -10.72 0.54 -8.01
C LYS A 137 -9.35 0.00 -8.42
N HIS A 138 -8.53 -0.34 -7.44
CA HIS A 138 -7.17 -0.83 -7.70
C HIS A 138 -6.64 -1.72 -6.58
N TRP A 139 -5.62 -2.51 -6.89
CA TRP A 139 -4.80 -3.27 -5.97
C TRP A 139 -3.38 -3.40 -6.53
N PHE A 140 -2.41 -3.73 -5.69
CA PHE A 140 -1.04 -3.81 -6.16
C PHE A 140 -0.22 -4.84 -5.40
N ARG A 141 0.79 -5.40 -6.06
CA ARG A 141 1.62 -6.48 -5.55
C ARG A 141 3.10 -6.24 -5.82
N GLY A 142 3.94 -6.49 -4.83
CA GLY A 142 5.39 -6.48 -4.98
C GLY A 142 5.89 -7.58 -5.91
N GLY A 143 6.94 -7.32 -6.68
CA GLY A 143 7.60 -8.33 -7.49
C GLY A 143 8.43 -9.31 -6.67
N ALA A 144 9.28 -10.10 -7.34
CA ALA A 144 10.10 -11.15 -6.72
C ALA A 144 11.09 -10.62 -5.65
N GLU A 145 11.51 -9.38 -5.76
CA GLU A 145 12.41 -8.72 -4.80
C GLU A 145 11.65 -7.78 -3.84
N GLY A 146 10.31 -7.77 -3.91
CA GLY A 146 9.48 -6.78 -3.26
C GLY A 146 9.49 -5.45 -3.99
N ALA A 147 9.03 -4.40 -3.34
CA ALA A 147 9.00 -3.05 -3.90
C ALA A 147 9.13 -1.97 -2.83
N VAL A 148 9.70 -0.82 -3.21
CA VAL A 148 9.54 0.45 -2.50
C VAL A 148 8.88 1.43 -3.46
N ILE A 149 7.84 2.10 -3.00
CA ILE A 149 6.98 2.97 -3.79
C ILE A 149 6.82 4.30 -3.07
N SER A 150 7.16 5.41 -3.73
CA SER A 150 6.73 6.73 -3.26
C SER A 150 5.31 6.99 -3.74
N GLU A 151 4.41 7.32 -2.83
CA GLU A 151 3.06 7.80 -3.11
C GLU A 151 3.00 9.32 -2.95
N PHE A 152 2.52 9.99 -3.97
CA PHE A 152 2.18 11.42 -3.96
C PHE A 152 0.69 11.53 -4.23
N SER A 153 -0.06 12.11 -3.31
CA SER A 153 -1.51 12.14 -3.47
C SER A 153 -2.13 13.45 -3.01
N SER A 154 -3.40 13.65 -3.34
CA SER A 154 -4.25 14.58 -2.61
C SER A 154 -4.36 14.12 -1.15
N ASN A 155 -4.99 14.93 -0.29
CA ASN A 155 -5.20 14.55 1.12
C ASN A 155 -5.75 13.12 1.24
N SER A 156 -5.19 12.30 2.14
CA SER A 156 -5.53 10.90 2.37
C SER A 156 -6.43 10.74 3.59
N GLU A 157 -7.45 9.90 3.47
CA GLU A 157 -8.36 9.47 4.53
C GLU A 157 -8.47 7.95 4.46
N ASP A 158 -7.38 7.27 4.79
CA ASP A 158 -7.24 5.80 4.62
C ASP A 158 -8.33 5.00 5.34
N GLU A 159 -8.91 5.57 6.43
CA GLU A 159 -10.02 4.95 7.16
C GLU A 159 -11.33 4.94 6.33
N SER A 160 -11.43 5.80 5.30
CA SER A 160 -12.58 5.88 4.42
C SER A 160 -12.50 4.95 3.20
N ASP A 161 -11.38 4.27 3.00
CA ASP A 161 -11.16 3.37 1.88
C ASP A 161 -12.21 2.26 1.84
N VAL A 162 -12.71 1.99 0.63
CA VAL A 162 -13.71 0.95 0.40
C VAL A 162 -13.04 -0.27 -0.20
N PHE A 163 -12.94 -1.33 0.58
CA PHE A 163 -12.35 -2.59 0.14
C PHE A 163 -13.39 -3.50 -0.53
N SER A 164 -12.97 -4.19 -1.59
CA SER A 164 -13.82 -5.20 -2.27
C SER A 164 -14.05 -6.43 -1.41
N ASP A 165 -13.09 -6.82 -0.58
CA ASP A 165 -13.25 -7.93 0.37
C ASP A 165 -13.79 -7.40 1.71
N PRO A 166 -15.01 -7.79 2.13
CA PRO A 166 -15.61 -7.31 3.38
C PRO A 166 -14.94 -7.84 4.65
N ALA A 167 -14.01 -8.78 4.54
CA ALA A 167 -13.24 -9.29 5.67
C ALA A 167 -12.11 -8.35 6.10
N ILE A 168 -11.78 -7.34 5.28
CA ILE A 168 -10.65 -6.43 5.51
C ILE A 168 -10.98 -5.40 6.59
N ARG A 169 -10.00 -5.15 7.45
CA ARG A 169 -9.94 -4.06 8.42
C ARG A 169 -8.72 -3.21 8.12
N ARG A 170 -8.92 -1.95 7.73
CA ARG A 170 -7.82 -1.05 7.34
C ARG A 170 -6.93 -0.69 8.53
N ILE A 171 -7.52 -0.45 9.70
CA ILE A 171 -6.79 -0.05 10.90
C ILE A 171 -6.18 -1.30 11.56
N PRO A 172 -4.85 -1.39 11.68
CA PRO A 172 -4.21 -2.53 12.34
C PRO A 172 -4.46 -2.52 13.85
N GLU A 173 -4.68 -3.69 14.41
CA GLU A 173 -4.75 -3.91 15.85
C GLU A 173 -3.45 -4.62 16.29
N ILE A 174 -2.67 -3.97 17.18
CA ILE A 174 -1.45 -4.54 17.74
C ILE A 174 -1.76 -5.04 19.14
N GLU A 175 -1.56 -6.33 19.36
CA GLU A 175 -1.77 -6.99 20.65
C GLU A 175 -0.45 -7.01 21.44
N GLU A 176 -0.46 -6.44 22.65
CA GLU A 176 0.67 -6.52 23.57
C GLU A 176 0.88 -7.97 24.00
N GLU A 177 2.14 -8.43 23.95
CA GLU A 177 2.51 -9.74 24.47
C GLU A 177 2.89 -9.59 25.94
N VAL A 178 2.14 -10.30 26.81
CA VAL A 178 2.37 -10.36 28.26
C VAL A 178 3.51 -11.31 28.59
#